data_d94288d09269fd85043b5010522ae59f
#
_entry.id   d94288d09269fd85043b5010522ae59f
#
_cell.length_a   1.000
_cell.length_b   1.000
_cell.length_c   1.000
_cell.angle_alpha   90.00
_cell.angle_beta   90.00
_cell.angle_gamma   90.00
#
_symmetry.space_group_name_H-M   'P 1'
#
loop_
_entity.id
_entity.type
_entity.pdbx_description
1 polymer ?
#
loop_
_entity_poly.entity_id
_entity_poly.type
_entity_poly.pdbx_seq_one_letter_code
_entity_poly.pdbx_strand_id
1 'polypeptide(L)'
;AFYEKVPELKTSDNNGNITLTSEFQKSYLMHGPIGPSAACAIFSNDSLTVYSHSQALYDLKVILPHALNLKEENVKLIFSPGSGCYGHNGADDAAFEVSVLAKDLPNNHILLKWTREDEHCWEPYGSASINKLTGTINNEGRITYWSNEVYSDTYLTRPTEKDLNNFVSYKLINDDFSKNRYKPKTVAHMGIHRNLDPLYEFEDKRLVKNLVHDLPLRTSALRTLGAFANVTATESFLDELAVSKDIDPFDIRINHLRDNRAKDVLLDLKTQMLNESCPEGNARGIGFSRYKNSAAYCAVGIELNITDELEIILKKAWISVDAGEIAYEDGIKAQVEGGLIQAASWCIYEEVKFDNYEIISKDWDSYNIIGFDNIPTIKSNVIDRKGYPYLGVGEVVAGPTGGALSNAIYRSLGERLKIMPYTKENIKKQLLQ
;
A
#
# COMPACT_ATOMS: atom_id res chain seq x y z
N ALA A 1 -15.64 4.35 12.86
CA ALA A 1 -16.41 5.26 12.00
C ALA A 1 -17.70 4.55 11.62
N PHE A 2 -18.83 5.18 11.86
CA PHE A 2 -20.12 4.69 11.39
C PHE A 2 -20.18 4.88 9.88
N TYR A 3 -20.46 3.80 9.20
CA TYR A 3 -20.45 3.70 7.76
C TYR A 3 -21.86 3.36 7.27
N GLU A 4 -22.41 4.20 6.40
CA GLU A 4 -23.66 3.93 5.72
C GLU A 4 -23.38 3.34 4.34
N LYS A 5 -23.88 2.15 4.07
CA LYS A 5 -23.70 1.47 2.79
C LYS A 5 -24.39 2.28 1.70
N VAL A 6 -23.62 2.77 0.74
CA VAL A 6 -24.19 3.39 -0.46
C VAL A 6 -24.61 2.26 -1.41
N PRO A 7 -25.89 2.15 -1.78
CA PRO A 7 -26.33 1.14 -2.72
C PRO A 7 -25.69 1.36 -4.09
N GLU A 8 -25.45 0.27 -4.81
CA GLU A 8 -25.06 0.37 -6.22
C GLU A 8 -26.18 1.05 -7.01
N LEU A 9 -25.85 2.18 -7.63
CA LEU A 9 -26.74 2.82 -8.58
C LEU A 9 -26.30 2.45 -9.99
N LYS A 10 -27.06 1.57 -10.65
CA LYS A 10 -26.91 1.32 -12.07
C LYS A 10 -28.00 2.10 -12.78
N THR A 11 -27.65 3.19 -13.46
CA THR A 11 -28.58 3.96 -14.27
C THR A 11 -28.13 3.92 -15.72
N SER A 12 -29.03 3.55 -16.64
CA SER A 12 -28.85 3.78 -18.08
C SER A 12 -29.72 4.97 -18.46
N ASP A 13 -29.15 5.89 -19.24
CA ASP A 13 -29.97 6.96 -19.84
C ASP A 13 -30.60 6.50 -21.15
N ASN A 14 -31.48 7.36 -21.73
CA ASN A 14 -32.16 7.08 -23.00
C ASN A 14 -31.19 7.00 -24.20
N ASN A 15 -29.92 7.34 -24.01
CA ASN A 15 -28.86 7.31 -25.03
C ASN A 15 -28.00 6.05 -24.92
N GLY A 16 -28.31 5.13 -24.00
CA GLY A 16 -27.56 3.89 -23.77
C GLY A 16 -26.27 4.06 -22.97
N ASN A 17 -26.01 5.21 -22.37
CA ASN A 17 -24.92 5.38 -21.42
C ASN A 17 -25.20 4.59 -20.15
N ILE A 18 -24.15 4.03 -19.53
CA ILE A 18 -24.23 3.32 -18.26
C ILE A 18 -23.44 4.11 -17.21
N THR A 19 -24.10 4.44 -16.11
CA THR A 19 -23.46 5.03 -14.93
C THR A 19 -23.45 4.00 -13.81
N LEU A 20 -22.24 3.72 -13.27
CA LEU A 20 -22.03 2.86 -12.11
C LEU A 20 -21.50 3.68 -10.94
N THR A 21 -21.78 3.19 -9.74
CA THR A 21 -21.19 3.71 -8.50
C THR A 21 -20.72 2.53 -7.64
N SER A 22 -19.50 2.60 -7.14
CA SER A 22 -18.92 1.57 -6.29
C SER A 22 -18.14 2.19 -5.13
N GLU A 23 -18.02 1.44 -4.05
CA GLU A 23 -17.23 1.84 -2.91
C GLU A 23 -16.31 0.70 -2.47
N PHE A 24 -15.01 1.00 -2.36
CA PHE A 24 -13.97 0.06 -1.97
C PHE A 24 -13.35 0.45 -0.64
N GLN A 25 -13.11 -0.54 0.22
CA GLN A 25 -12.57 -0.36 1.56
C GLN A 25 -11.29 -1.16 1.75
N LYS A 26 -10.31 -0.54 2.42
CA LYS A 26 -9.07 -1.15 2.87
C LYS A 26 -8.92 -0.95 4.38
N SER A 27 -8.64 -2.02 5.10
CA SER A 27 -8.34 -2.00 6.54
C SER A 27 -6.96 -1.38 6.84
N TYR A 28 -6.67 -1.13 8.13
CA TYR A 28 -5.31 -0.83 8.58
C TYR A 28 -4.41 -2.02 8.32
N LEU A 29 -3.15 -1.73 7.95
CA LEU A 29 -2.13 -2.73 7.65
C LEU A 29 -0.87 -2.47 8.48
N MET A 30 -0.20 -3.51 8.91
CA MET A 30 1.13 -3.44 9.51
C MET A 30 2.22 -3.32 8.45
N HIS A 31 3.39 -2.81 8.83
CA HIS A 31 4.61 -2.93 8.03
C HIS A 31 5.06 -4.39 7.98
N GLY A 32 4.87 -5.11 9.09
CA GLY A 32 5.10 -6.54 9.18
C GLY A 32 6.55 -6.97 8.85
N PRO A 33 7.61 -6.26 9.29
CA PRO A 33 8.97 -6.73 9.07
C PRO A 33 9.18 -8.05 9.80
N ILE A 34 9.89 -9.00 9.15
CA ILE A 34 10.12 -10.34 9.73
C ILE A 34 10.92 -10.26 11.04
N GLY A 35 11.92 -9.40 11.13
CA GLY A 35 12.57 -9.06 12.39
C GLY A 35 11.98 -7.79 12.99
N PRO A 36 11.60 -7.79 14.27
CA PRO A 36 11.12 -6.59 14.95
C PRO A 36 12.15 -5.47 14.94
N SER A 37 11.66 -4.23 15.11
CA SER A 37 12.48 -3.02 15.18
C SER A 37 13.54 -3.11 16.27
N ALA A 38 14.76 -2.68 15.94
CA ALA A 38 15.89 -2.68 16.85
C ALA A 38 16.84 -1.53 16.55
N ALA A 39 17.55 -1.08 17.59
CA ALA A 39 18.61 -0.10 17.45
C ALA A 39 19.69 -0.30 18.53
N CYS A 40 20.90 0.15 18.25
CA CYS A 40 22.00 0.12 19.21
C CYS A 40 22.54 1.53 19.41
N ALA A 41 22.88 1.90 20.64
CA ALA A 41 23.46 3.20 20.94
C ALA A 41 24.53 3.15 22.01
N ILE A 42 25.41 4.15 21.97
CA ILE A 42 26.36 4.49 23.06
C ILE A 42 26.39 5.99 23.24
N PHE A 43 26.34 6.44 24.50
CA PHE A 43 26.59 7.81 24.89
C PHE A 43 27.86 7.89 25.71
N SER A 44 28.85 8.64 25.25
CA SER A 44 30.15 8.82 25.91
C SER A 44 30.75 10.18 25.55
N ASN A 45 31.38 10.86 26.53
CA ASN A 45 32.00 12.16 26.32
C ASN A 45 31.08 13.19 25.65
N ASP A 46 29.84 13.31 26.13
CA ASP A 46 28.78 14.16 25.59
C ASP A 46 28.40 13.89 24.13
N SER A 47 28.79 12.74 23.59
CA SER A 47 28.50 12.33 22.23
C SER A 47 27.65 11.06 22.19
N LEU A 48 26.61 11.07 21.36
CA LEU A 48 25.70 9.95 21.11
C LEU A 48 25.98 9.33 19.73
N THR A 49 26.22 8.04 19.68
CA THR A 49 26.25 7.29 18.40
C THR A 49 25.12 6.27 18.40
N VAL A 50 24.31 6.27 17.35
CA VAL A 50 23.14 5.39 17.19
C VAL A 50 23.25 4.62 15.87
N TYR A 51 23.03 3.32 15.93
CA TYR A 51 22.92 2.43 14.79
C TYR A 51 21.43 2.05 14.62
N SER A 52 20.85 2.31 13.46
CA SER A 52 19.43 2.05 13.19
C SER A 52 19.21 1.66 11.73
N HIS A 53 18.16 0.85 11.49
CA HIS A 53 17.68 0.51 10.15
C HIS A 53 16.57 1.45 9.65
N SER A 54 16.31 2.55 10.32
CA SER A 54 15.34 3.54 9.90
C SER A 54 15.65 4.09 8.50
N GLN A 55 14.60 4.31 7.70
CA GLN A 55 14.70 5.00 6.41
C GLN A 55 14.85 6.52 6.54
N ALA A 56 14.75 7.08 7.76
CA ALA A 56 14.77 8.52 8.03
C ALA A 56 15.96 8.97 8.89
N LEU A 57 17.14 8.41 8.68
CA LEU A 57 18.32 8.76 9.49
C LEU A 57 18.67 10.26 9.45
N TYR A 58 18.48 10.92 8.31
CA TYR A 58 18.72 12.35 8.21
C TYR A 58 17.72 13.17 9.03
N ASP A 59 16.45 12.75 9.08
CA ASP A 59 15.45 13.39 9.94
C ASP A 59 15.79 13.12 11.41
N LEU A 60 16.12 11.89 11.78
CA LEU A 60 16.51 11.52 13.14
C LEU A 60 17.77 12.25 13.61
N LYS A 61 18.70 12.57 12.70
CA LYS A 61 19.91 13.34 13.04
C LYS A 61 19.61 14.76 13.56
N VAL A 62 18.50 15.33 13.12
CA VAL A 62 18.01 16.63 13.57
C VAL A 62 17.10 16.48 14.80
N ILE A 63 16.26 15.45 14.80
CA ILE A 63 15.21 15.26 15.81
C ILE A 63 15.78 14.77 17.15
N LEU A 64 16.69 13.78 17.14
CA LEU A 64 17.25 13.21 18.37
C LEU A 64 18.02 14.22 19.22
N PRO A 65 18.90 15.08 18.67
CA PRO A 65 19.53 16.15 19.44
C PRO A 65 18.52 17.03 20.16
N HIS A 66 17.48 17.45 19.44
CA HIS A 66 16.41 18.29 20.01
C HIS A 66 15.66 17.56 21.13
N ALA A 67 15.23 16.32 20.89
CA ALA A 67 14.49 15.52 21.86
C ALA A 67 15.28 15.21 23.14
N LEU A 68 16.61 15.08 23.04
CA LEU A 68 17.51 14.72 24.14
C LEU A 68 18.28 15.91 24.73
N ASN A 69 18.02 17.13 24.26
CA ASN A 69 18.78 18.32 24.64
C ASN A 69 20.30 18.14 24.46
N LEU A 70 20.71 17.71 23.26
CA LEU A 70 22.10 17.57 22.82
C LEU A 70 22.39 18.52 21.67
N LYS A 71 23.68 18.80 21.43
CA LYS A 71 24.10 19.50 20.20
C LYS A 71 24.09 18.58 19.01
N GLU A 72 23.71 19.07 17.83
CA GLU A 72 23.65 18.28 16.59
C GLU A 72 25.02 17.67 16.22
N GLU A 73 26.10 18.43 16.41
CA GLU A 73 27.47 17.94 16.17
C GLU A 73 27.87 16.75 17.04
N ASN A 74 27.21 16.57 18.19
CA ASN A 74 27.49 15.49 19.15
C ASN A 74 26.62 14.23 18.88
N VAL A 75 25.77 14.23 17.85
CA VAL A 75 24.94 13.07 17.50
C VAL A 75 25.37 12.49 16.15
N LYS A 76 25.74 11.22 16.16
CA LYS A 76 26.12 10.46 14.97
C LYS A 76 25.12 9.33 14.75
N LEU A 77 24.51 9.29 13.55
CA LEU A 77 23.66 8.19 13.13
C LEU A 77 24.36 7.34 12.06
N ILE A 78 24.26 6.05 12.22
CA ILE A 78 24.86 5.06 11.31
C ILE A 78 23.77 4.12 10.84
N PHE A 79 23.60 4.01 9.51
CA PHE A 79 22.69 3.02 8.95
C PHE A 79 23.21 1.62 9.20
N SER A 80 22.33 0.77 9.73
CA SER A 80 22.57 -0.65 9.90
C SER A 80 21.43 -1.42 9.22
N PRO A 81 21.71 -2.32 8.27
CA PRO A 81 20.66 -3.07 7.60
C PRO A 81 19.79 -3.86 8.59
N GLY A 82 18.50 -3.86 8.37
CA GLY A 82 17.49 -4.64 9.11
C GLY A 82 16.70 -5.56 8.19
N SER A 83 15.73 -6.25 8.75
CA SER A 83 14.88 -7.23 8.05
C SER A 83 13.70 -6.63 7.29
N GLY A 84 13.77 -5.37 6.93
CA GLY A 84 12.73 -4.59 6.28
C GLY A 84 12.27 -3.41 7.14
N CYS A 85 11.74 -2.40 6.49
CA CYS A 85 11.16 -1.23 7.12
C CYS A 85 9.83 -0.86 6.47
N TYR A 86 9.74 -1.02 5.15
CA TYR A 86 8.54 -0.80 4.31
C TYR A 86 7.86 0.58 4.49
N GLY A 87 8.61 1.55 4.99
CA GLY A 87 8.13 2.90 5.26
C GLY A 87 8.53 3.38 6.66
N HIS A 88 7.58 3.87 7.43
CA HIS A 88 7.78 4.32 8.80
C HIS A 88 7.22 3.27 9.78
N ASN A 89 8.01 2.24 10.06
CA ASN A 89 7.71 1.26 11.11
C ASN A 89 8.31 1.69 12.47
N GLY A 90 8.39 0.80 13.46
CA GLY A 90 8.94 1.05 14.78
C GLY A 90 10.44 1.39 14.86
N ALA A 91 11.17 1.39 13.73
CA ALA A 91 12.61 1.67 13.72
C ALA A 91 12.98 3.06 14.23
N ASP A 92 12.14 4.08 13.96
CA ASP A 92 12.35 5.43 14.45
C ASP A 92 12.15 5.49 15.97
N ASP A 93 11.11 4.82 16.47
CA ASP A 93 10.82 4.69 17.91
C ASP A 93 11.95 3.97 18.65
N ALA A 94 12.39 2.81 18.14
CA ALA A 94 13.50 2.06 18.71
C ALA A 94 14.81 2.87 18.76
N ALA A 95 15.07 3.70 17.72
CA ALA A 95 16.23 4.58 17.71
C ALA A 95 16.14 5.68 18.78
N PHE A 96 14.96 6.23 19.01
CA PHE A 96 14.74 7.20 20.08
C PHE A 96 14.88 6.56 21.47
N GLU A 97 14.23 5.43 21.70
CA GLU A 97 14.23 4.71 22.99
C GLU A 97 15.65 4.29 23.41
N VAL A 98 16.40 3.68 22.50
CA VAL A 98 17.79 3.29 22.80
C VAL A 98 18.68 4.52 23.09
N SER A 99 18.39 5.65 22.47
CA SER A 99 19.12 6.92 22.70
C SER A 99 18.88 7.48 24.10
N VAL A 100 17.63 7.41 24.58
CA VAL A 100 17.28 7.77 25.97
C VAL A 100 18.04 6.87 26.95
N LEU A 101 17.95 5.53 26.77
CA LEU A 101 18.62 4.57 27.64
C LEU A 101 20.16 4.75 27.63
N ALA A 102 20.76 4.98 26.46
CA ALA A 102 22.20 5.19 26.37
C ALA A 102 22.66 6.47 27.10
N LYS A 103 21.84 7.53 27.08
CA LYS A 103 22.12 8.77 27.79
C LYS A 103 22.03 8.59 29.32
N ASP A 104 21.09 7.78 29.80
CA ASP A 104 20.93 7.48 31.22
C ASP A 104 21.97 6.48 31.74
N LEU A 105 22.56 5.67 30.84
CA LEU A 105 23.58 4.67 31.14
C LEU A 105 24.89 4.95 30.37
N PRO A 106 25.57 6.08 30.61
CA PRO A 106 26.71 6.50 29.83
C PRO A 106 27.85 5.48 29.86
N ASN A 107 28.63 5.45 28.79
CA ASN A 107 29.76 4.52 28.57
C ASN A 107 29.38 3.04 28.41
N ASN A 108 28.09 2.73 28.24
CA ASN A 108 27.62 1.39 27.94
C ASN A 108 27.10 1.31 26.49
N HIS A 109 27.37 0.19 25.83
CA HIS A 109 26.71 -0.15 24.57
C HIS A 109 25.33 -0.74 24.87
N ILE A 110 24.28 -0.05 24.46
CA ILE A 110 22.91 -0.48 24.68
C ILE A 110 22.35 -1.02 23.37
N LEU A 111 21.83 -2.25 23.39
CA LEU A 111 21.02 -2.83 22.33
C LEU A 111 19.56 -2.90 22.80
N LEU A 112 18.68 -2.20 22.11
CA LEU A 112 17.24 -2.31 22.27
C LEU A 112 16.67 -3.10 21.09
N LYS A 113 15.84 -4.08 21.38
CA LYS A 113 15.12 -4.86 20.39
C LYS A 113 13.68 -5.05 20.87
N TRP A 114 12.73 -4.63 20.08
CA TRP A 114 11.33 -4.89 20.33
C TRP A 114 11.01 -6.39 20.22
N THR A 115 10.04 -6.85 20.95
CA THR A 115 9.43 -8.16 20.75
C THR A 115 8.51 -8.13 19.51
N ARG A 116 8.00 -9.27 19.09
CA ARG A 116 7.00 -9.31 18.02
C ARG A 116 5.71 -8.59 18.45
N GLU A 117 5.30 -8.77 19.70
CA GLU A 117 4.13 -8.08 20.26
C GLU A 117 4.34 -6.57 20.32
N ASP A 118 5.54 -6.09 20.71
CA ASP A 118 5.84 -4.65 20.68
C ASP A 118 5.72 -4.08 19.28
N GLU A 119 6.30 -4.74 18.26
CA GLU A 119 6.21 -4.28 16.88
C GLU A 119 4.74 -4.20 16.43
N HIS A 120 3.95 -5.25 16.65
CA HIS A 120 2.56 -5.30 16.22
C HIS A 120 1.66 -4.30 16.96
N CYS A 121 1.95 -4.01 18.24
CA CYS A 121 1.10 -3.14 19.06
C CYS A 121 1.48 -1.66 18.98
N TRP A 122 2.73 -1.34 18.66
CA TRP A 122 3.25 0.02 18.83
C TRP A 122 3.79 0.67 17.56
N GLU A 123 4.02 -0.07 16.47
CA GLU A 123 4.40 0.57 15.20
C GLU A 123 3.29 1.53 14.70
N PRO A 124 3.61 2.55 13.90
CA PRO A 124 2.57 3.28 13.17
C PRO A 124 2.08 2.45 11.99
N TYR A 125 0.76 2.33 11.82
CA TYR A 125 0.15 1.48 10.79
C TYR A 125 -0.01 2.19 9.44
N GLY A 126 -0.13 1.42 8.35
CA GLY A 126 -0.68 1.88 7.09
C GLY A 126 -2.17 2.20 7.24
N SER A 127 -2.57 3.43 6.89
CA SER A 127 -3.93 3.93 7.14
C SER A 127 -5.00 3.12 6.44
N ALA A 128 -6.13 2.93 7.09
CA ALA A 128 -7.37 2.49 6.46
C ALA A 128 -7.86 3.52 5.43
N SER A 129 -8.63 3.09 4.44
CA SER A 129 -9.19 3.98 3.43
C SER A 129 -10.52 3.50 2.87
N ILE A 130 -11.30 4.46 2.39
CA ILE A 130 -12.53 4.25 1.64
C ILE A 130 -12.42 5.06 0.34
N ASN A 131 -12.63 4.40 -0.80
CA ASN A 131 -12.73 5.03 -2.10
C ASN A 131 -14.15 4.93 -2.62
N LYS A 132 -14.80 6.07 -2.92
CA LYS A 132 -16.13 6.15 -3.55
C LYS A 132 -15.96 6.56 -5.00
N LEU A 133 -16.36 5.69 -5.92
CA LEU A 133 -16.20 5.93 -7.35
C LEU A 133 -17.56 6.03 -8.04
N THR A 134 -17.64 6.93 -9.02
CA THR A 134 -18.75 7.03 -9.96
C THR A 134 -18.17 7.19 -11.36
N GLY A 135 -18.67 6.45 -12.32
CA GLY A 135 -18.20 6.53 -13.71
C GLY A 135 -19.33 6.33 -14.70
N THR A 136 -19.28 7.05 -15.81
CA THR A 136 -20.21 6.92 -16.93
C THR A 136 -19.46 6.47 -18.16
N ILE A 137 -19.92 5.38 -18.78
CA ILE A 137 -19.39 4.85 -20.05
C ILE A 137 -20.46 4.96 -21.13
N ASN A 138 -20.09 5.49 -22.29
CA ASN A 138 -21.01 5.67 -23.43
C ASN A 138 -21.07 4.40 -24.32
N ASN A 139 -21.85 4.46 -25.40
CA ASN A 139 -22.01 3.33 -26.31
C ASN A 139 -20.76 2.99 -27.12
N GLU A 140 -19.88 3.96 -27.32
CA GLU A 140 -18.59 3.76 -28.01
C GLU A 140 -17.52 3.19 -27.08
N GLY A 141 -17.85 2.88 -25.81
CA GLY A 141 -16.91 2.38 -24.81
C GLY A 141 -15.97 3.45 -24.26
N ARG A 142 -16.33 4.75 -24.39
CA ARG A 142 -15.56 5.87 -23.82
C ARG A 142 -16.11 6.24 -22.46
N ILE A 143 -15.24 6.46 -21.50
CA ILE A 143 -15.59 6.96 -20.18
C ILE A 143 -15.70 8.46 -20.26
N THR A 144 -16.93 8.97 -20.15
CA THR A 144 -17.28 10.39 -20.27
C THR A 144 -17.28 11.12 -18.95
N TYR A 145 -17.44 10.40 -17.84
CA TYR A 145 -17.36 10.94 -16.48
C TYR A 145 -16.65 9.96 -15.56
N TRP A 146 -15.80 10.50 -14.69
CA TRP A 146 -15.11 9.76 -13.66
C TRP A 146 -15.01 10.55 -12.37
N SER A 147 -15.46 10.00 -11.27
CA SER A 147 -15.27 10.58 -9.94
C SER A 147 -14.62 9.56 -9.02
N ASN A 148 -13.63 9.98 -8.23
CA ASN A 148 -13.07 9.20 -7.13
C ASN A 148 -12.87 10.09 -5.91
N GLU A 149 -13.57 9.75 -4.82
CA GLU A 149 -13.44 10.40 -3.52
C GLU A 149 -12.78 9.43 -2.56
N VAL A 150 -11.58 9.76 -2.08
CA VAL A 150 -10.88 8.96 -1.07
C VAL A 150 -10.97 9.59 0.31
N TYR A 151 -11.23 8.75 1.31
CA TYR A 151 -11.24 9.07 2.73
C TYR A 151 -10.15 8.25 3.42
N SER A 152 -9.21 8.89 4.11
CA SER A 152 -8.11 8.23 4.82
C SER A 152 -7.45 9.19 5.79
N ASP A 153 -6.70 8.68 6.77
CA ASP A 153 -5.78 9.49 7.56
C ASP A 153 -4.49 9.75 6.78
N THR A 154 -3.69 10.67 7.28
CA THR A 154 -2.41 11.04 6.69
C THR A 154 -1.38 9.90 6.76
N TYR A 155 -0.54 9.80 5.74
CA TYR A 155 0.64 8.93 5.72
C TYR A 155 1.93 9.68 6.10
N LEU A 156 1.84 10.92 6.58
CA LEU A 156 2.99 11.78 6.88
C LEU A 156 2.98 12.19 8.35
N THR A 157 3.44 11.30 9.21
CA THR A 157 3.42 11.49 10.66
C THR A 157 4.77 11.27 11.33
N ARG A 158 5.89 11.18 10.57
CA ARG A 158 7.21 11.11 11.19
C ARG A 158 7.42 12.29 12.16
N PRO A 159 8.07 12.07 13.30
CA PRO A 159 8.40 13.13 14.25
C PRO A 159 9.14 14.28 13.57
N THR A 160 9.06 15.47 14.17
CA THR A 160 9.81 16.66 13.75
C THR A 160 10.28 17.38 14.99
N GLU A 161 11.24 18.31 14.87
CA GLU A 161 11.68 19.17 15.98
C GLU A 161 10.52 19.92 16.67
N LYS A 162 9.46 20.22 15.92
CA LYS A 162 8.28 20.96 16.41
C LYS A 162 7.20 20.04 16.96
N ASP A 163 7.29 18.74 16.70
CA ASP A 163 6.30 17.76 17.14
C ASP A 163 6.96 16.40 17.33
N LEU A 164 7.34 16.11 18.57
CA LEU A 164 7.95 14.87 19.02
C LEU A 164 6.91 13.83 19.42
N ASN A 165 5.63 14.21 19.47
CA ASN A 165 4.54 13.38 19.96
C ASN A 165 4.27 12.14 19.11
N ASN A 166 4.92 12.02 17.96
CA ASN A 166 4.83 10.82 17.15
C ASN A 166 5.87 9.73 17.48
N PHE A 167 6.76 9.98 18.45
CA PHE A 167 7.42 8.91 19.18
C PHE A 167 6.51 8.45 20.33
N VAL A 168 6.21 7.15 20.37
CA VAL A 168 5.36 6.59 21.43
C VAL A 168 5.96 6.85 22.80
N SER A 169 7.23 6.52 22.98
CA SER A 169 7.94 6.63 24.26
C SER A 169 8.14 8.08 24.71
N TYR A 170 8.20 9.05 23.80
CA TYR A 170 8.30 10.46 24.15
C TYR A 170 7.10 10.94 24.97
N LYS A 171 5.90 10.49 24.59
CA LYS A 171 4.68 10.79 25.34
C LYS A 171 4.67 10.16 26.72
N LEU A 172 5.11 8.91 26.81
CA LEU A 172 5.16 8.16 28.08
C LEU A 172 6.15 8.81 29.05
N ILE A 173 7.32 9.23 28.58
CA ILE A 173 8.36 9.89 29.40
C ILE A 173 7.88 11.28 29.90
N ASN A 174 7.09 12.00 29.12
CA ASN A 174 6.62 13.34 29.46
C ASN A 174 5.21 13.36 30.07
N ASP A 175 4.65 12.22 30.46
CA ASP A 175 3.30 12.08 31.02
C ASP A 175 2.20 12.76 30.16
N ASP A 176 2.42 12.87 28.84
CA ASP A 176 1.46 13.46 27.92
C ASP A 176 0.52 12.38 27.35
N PHE A 177 -0.53 12.07 28.10
CA PHE A 177 -1.59 11.15 27.69
C PHE A 177 -2.74 11.86 26.96
N SER A 178 -2.49 13.05 26.40
CA SER A 178 -3.51 13.76 25.62
C SER A 178 -4.02 12.93 24.44
N LYS A 179 -5.32 13.06 24.13
CA LYS A 179 -5.94 12.33 23.00
C LYS A 179 -5.37 12.75 21.64
N ASN A 180 -4.83 13.97 21.53
CA ASN A 180 -4.18 14.45 20.32
C ASN A 180 -2.77 13.88 20.22
N ARG A 181 -2.68 12.66 19.71
CA ARG A 181 -1.44 11.88 19.65
C ARG A 181 -0.42 12.46 18.68
N TYR A 182 -0.83 13.09 17.61
CA TYR A 182 0.01 13.76 16.62
C TYR A 182 -0.83 14.77 15.82
N LYS A 183 -0.17 15.77 15.27
CA LYS A 183 -0.82 16.68 14.32
C LYS A 183 -0.58 16.16 12.93
N PRO A 184 -1.62 15.76 12.17
CA PRO A 184 -1.44 15.32 10.80
C PRO A 184 -0.80 16.44 9.97
N LYS A 185 0.22 16.11 9.20
CA LYS A 185 0.84 17.05 8.27
C LYS A 185 -0.13 17.32 7.11
N THR A 186 -0.71 18.50 7.11
CA THR A 186 -1.64 18.97 6.05
C THR A 186 -0.90 19.59 4.87
N VAL A 187 0.30 19.10 4.55
CA VAL A 187 1.01 19.50 3.33
C VAL A 187 0.24 19.00 2.09
N ALA A 188 0.54 19.62 0.95
CA ALA A 188 -0.21 19.43 -0.31
C ALA A 188 -0.58 17.98 -0.63
N HIS A 189 0.13 17.03 -0.11
CA HIS A 189 -0.02 15.66 -0.56
C HIS A 189 -0.40 14.64 0.52
N MET A 190 -0.11 14.81 1.78
CA MET A 190 -0.46 13.88 2.88
C MET A 190 -0.36 12.37 2.57
N GLY A 191 0.06 12.00 1.36
CA GLY A 191 0.14 10.64 0.84
C GLY A 191 -1.18 10.03 0.35
N ILE A 192 -2.33 10.52 0.79
CA ILE A 192 -3.68 9.99 0.47
C ILE A 192 -3.98 10.03 -1.03
N HIS A 193 -3.56 11.10 -1.72
CA HIS A 193 -3.85 11.37 -3.13
C HIS A 193 -3.00 10.57 -4.13
N ARG A 194 -1.99 9.81 -3.66
CA ARG A 194 -1.11 9.09 -4.60
C ARG A 194 -1.90 8.19 -5.52
N ASN A 195 -1.75 8.40 -6.84
CA ASN A 195 -2.50 7.71 -7.89
C ASN A 195 -4.04 7.79 -7.75
N LEU A 196 -4.57 8.80 -7.02
CA LEU A 196 -6.00 9.10 -7.05
C LEU A 196 -6.41 9.59 -8.45
N ASP A 197 -5.57 10.40 -9.10
CA ASP A 197 -5.66 10.68 -10.52
C ASP A 197 -5.00 9.53 -11.29
N PRO A 198 -5.77 8.68 -11.99
CA PRO A 198 -5.21 7.61 -12.80
C PRO A 198 -4.55 8.19 -14.06
N LEU A 199 -3.63 7.43 -14.65
CA LEU A 199 -2.97 7.81 -15.91
C LEU A 199 -3.95 7.84 -17.10
N TYR A 200 -5.12 7.25 -16.93
CA TYR A 200 -6.15 7.21 -17.97
C TYR A 200 -6.75 8.58 -18.24
N GLU A 201 -7.09 8.81 -19.52
CA GLU A 201 -7.76 10.02 -19.95
C GLU A 201 -9.26 9.78 -20.05
N PHE A 202 -9.98 10.47 -19.18
CA PHE A 202 -11.44 10.54 -19.17
C PHE A 202 -11.86 11.96 -19.55
N GLU A 203 -13.04 12.11 -20.15
CA GLU A 203 -13.52 13.42 -20.66
C GLU A 203 -13.71 14.42 -19.51
N ASP A 204 -14.34 13.96 -18.41
CA ASP A 204 -14.53 14.74 -17.20
C ASP A 204 -14.09 13.95 -15.98
N LYS A 205 -13.27 14.58 -15.10
CA LYS A 205 -12.75 13.97 -13.87
C LYS A 205 -13.01 14.83 -12.66
N ARG A 206 -13.60 14.23 -11.63
CA ARG A 206 -13.73 14.81 -10.28
C ARG A 206 -12.96 13.97 -9.26
N LEU A 207 -11.92 14.53 -8.67
CA LEU A 207 -11.04 13.84 -7.73
C LEU A 207 -11.04 14.57 -6.39
N VAL A 208 -11.41 13.88 -5.33
CA VAL A 208 -11.53 14.47 -3.99
C VAL A 208 -10.74 13.65 -2.98
N LYS A 209 -9.95 14.34 -2.20
CA LYS A 209 -9.17 13.79 -1.10
C LYS A 209 -9.73 14.32 0.22
N ASN A 210 -10.18 13.42 1.09
CA ASN A 210 -10.71 13.74 2.40
C ASN A 210 -9.76 13.21 3.48
N LEU A 211 -9.19 14.12 4.27
CA LEU A 211 -8.42 13.75 5.45
C LEU A 211 -9.39 13.49 6.61
N VAL A 212 -9.35 12.27 7.13
CA VAL A 212 -10.13 11.87 8.32
C VAL A 212 -9.25 12.07 9.55
N HIS A 213 -9.73 12.85 10.51
CA HIS A 213 -9.04 13.12 11.76
C HIS A 213 -9.51 12.18 12.87
N ASP A 214 -8.71 12.10 13.93
CA ASP A 214 -9.07 11.43 15.19
C ASP A 214 -9.39 9.94 15.03
N LEU A 215 -8.72 9.27 14.08
CA LEU A 215 -8.78 7.83 13.96
C LEU A 215 -8.10 7.15 15.17
N PRO A 216 -8.55 5.94 15.56
CA PRO A 216 -8.11 5.31 16.81
C PRO A 216 -6.65 4.90 16.82
N LEU A 217 -6.06 4.60 15.66
CA LEU A 217 -4.70 4.07 15.55
C LEU A 217 -3.73 5.14 15.06
N ARG A 218 -2.48 5.05 15.51
CA ARG A 218 -1.35 5.82 14.98
C ARG A 218 -1.04 5.31 13.57
N THR A 219 -1.07 6.19 12.58
CA THR A 219 -0.80 5.83 11.17
C THR A 219 0.43 6.55 10.64
N SER A 220 1.11 5.97 9.67
CA SER A 220 2.18 6.60 8.91
C SER A 220 2.40 5.93 7.55
N ALA A 221 3.53 6.27 6.90
CA ALA A 221 3.87 5.80 5.58
C ALA A 221 4.14 4.30 5.57
N LEU A 222 3.22 3.53 5.02
CA LEU A 222 3.44 2.16 4.57
C LEU A 222 3.75 2.20 3.07
N ARG A 223 4.54 1.25 2.57
CA ARG A 223 4.90 1.09 1.14
C ARG A 223 3.73 1.44 0.23
N THR A 224 3.92 2.36 -0.72
CA THR A 224 2.93 2.94 -1.65
C THR A 224 2.02 4.03 -1.09
N LEU A 225 1.90 4.20 0.22
CA LEU A 225 0.97 5.15 0.83
C LEU A 225 -0.48 4.93 0.30
N GLY A 226 -1.16 5.99 -0.16
CA GLY A 226 -2.52 5.89 -0.71
C GLY A 226 -2.61 5.20 -2.08
N ALA A 227 -1.49 5.02 -2.82
CA ALA A 227 -1.54 4.45 -4.16
C ALA A 227 -2.08 3.02 -4.20
N PHE A 228 -1.76 2.18 -3.20
CA PHE A 228 -2.30 0.81 -3.16
C PHE A 228 -3.83 0.81 -3.22
N ALA A 229 -4.48 1.52 -2.32
CA ALA A 229 -5.94 1.57 -2.28
C ALA A 229 -6.54 2.27 -3.51
N ASN A 230 -5.96 3.42 -3.91
CA ASN A 230 -6.48 4.20 -5.04
C ASN A 230 -6.38 3.44 -6.37
N VAL A 231 -5.26 2.75 -6.62
CA VAL A 231 -5.09 1.94 -7.84
C VAL A 231 -5.97 0.70 -7.80
N THR A 232 -6.02 -0.01 -6.66
CA THR A 232 -6.89 -1.19 -6.51
C THR A 232 -8.34 -0.82 -6.80
N ALA A 233 -8.85 0.26 -6.21
CA ALA A 233 -10.22 0.73 -6.43
C ALA A 233 -10.45 1.18 -7.88
N THR A 234 -9.51 1.94 -8.46
CA THR A 234 -9.58 2.41 -9.85
C THR A 234 -9.62 1.25 -10.84
N GLU A 235 -8.70 0.29 -10.70
CA GLU A 235 -8.58 -0.86 -11.60
C GLU A 235 -9.78 -1.82 -11.49
N SER A 236 -10.32 -1.98 -10.28
CA SER A 236 -11.53 -2.76 -10.03
C SER A 236 -12.75 -2.10 -10.66
N PHE A 237 -12.93 -0.79 -10.46
CA PHE A 237 -14.07 -0.06 -10.97
C PHE A 237 -14.02 0.13 -12.50
N LEU A 238 -12.82 0.31 -13.06
CA LEU A 238 -12.63 0.34 -14.52
C LEU A 238 -13.05 -0.98 -15.17
N ASP A 239 -12.77 -2.10 -14.50
CA ASP A 239 -13.17 -3.43 -14.94
C ASP A 239 -14.71 -3.64 -14.84
N GLU A 240 -15.38 -3.08 -13.82
CA GLU A 240 -16.86 -3.08 -13.74
C GLU A 240 -17.48 -2.33 -14.93
N LEU A 241 -16.94 -1.17 -15.27
CA LEU A 241 -17.40 -0.41 -16.46
C LEU A 241 -17.17 -1.19 -17.76
N ALA A 242 -16.02 -1.87 -17.90
CA ALA A 242 -15.71 -2.70 -19.06
C ALA A 242 -16.71 -3.85 -19.20
N VAL A 243 -16.96 -4.58 -18.11
CA VAL A 243 -17.95 -5.69 -18.08
C VAL A 243 -19.35 -5.21 -18.41
N SER A 244 -19.76 -4.04 -17.95
CA SER A 244 -21.10 -3.49 -18.23
C SER A 244 -21.39 -3.23 -19.72
N LYS A 245 -20.32 -3.18 -20.54
CA LYS A 245 -20.36 -2.97 -22.01
C LYS A 245 -19.74 -4.10 -22.81
N ASP A 246 -19.39 -5.23 -22.17
CA ASP A 246 -18.72 -6.38 -22.80
C ASP A 246 -17.41 -5.99 -23.53
N ILE A 247 -16.62 -5.13 -22.89
CA ILE A 247 -15.32 -4.67 -23.42
C ILE A 247 -14.20 -5.48 -22.79
N ASP A 248 -13.23 -5.90 -23.64
CA ASP A 248 -12.02 -6.58 -23.18
C ASP A 248 -11.26 -5.71 -22.14
N PRO A 249 -10.77 -6.31 -21.03
CA PRO A 249 -10.11 -5.58 -19.96
C PRO A 249 -8.81 -4.87 -20.37
N PHE A 250 -8.09 -5.38 -21.38
CA PHE A 250 -6.95 -4.69 -21.96
C PHE A 250 -7.39 -3.52 -22.83
N ASP A 251 -8.41 -3.73 -23.65
CA ASP A 251 -8.85 -2.76 -24.64
C ASP A 251 -9.41 -1.50 -23.97
N ILE A 252 -10.19 -1.63 -22.88
CA ILE A 252 -10.67 -0.44 -22.16
C ILE A 252 -9.51 0.37 -21.61
N ARG A 253 -8.44 -0.26 -21.10
CA ARG A 253 -7.24 0.42 -20.58
C ARG A 253 -6.45 1.10 -21.70
N ILE A 254 -6.15 0.36 -22.75
CA ILE A 254 -5.35 0.85 -23.88
C ILE A 254 -6.06 2.02 -24.59
N ASN A 255 -7.38 1.95 -24.75
CA ASN A 255 -8.17 2.99 -25.43
C ASN A 255 -8.26 4.31 -24.64
N HIS A 256 -8.03 4.26 -23.31
CA HIS A 256 -8.01 5.44 -22.43
C HIS A 256 -6.59 5.91 -22.07
N LEU A 257 -5.55 5.42 -22.73
CA LEU A 257 -4.18 5.86 -22.55
C LEU A 257 -3.67 6.63 -23.78
N ARG A 258 -2.94 7.73 -23.55
CA ARG A 258 -2.13 8.38 -24.60
C ARG A 258 -0.66 7.98 -24.53
N ASP A 259 -0.17 7.68 -23.33
CA ASP A 259 1.22 7.34 -23.10
C ASP A 259 1.57 5.99 -23.74
N ASN A 260 2.43 5.99 -24.75
CA ASN A 260 2.83 4.79 -25.49
C ASN A 260 3.59 3.80 -24.58
N ARG A 261 4.40 4.28 -23.62
CA ARG A 261 5.09 3.39 -22.68
C ARG A 261 4.10 2.63 -21.79
N ALA A 262 3.01 3.27 -21.38
CA ALA A 262 1.92 2.63 -20.64
C ALA A 262 1.22 1.56 -21.49
N LYS A 263 0.98 1.85 -22.79
CA LYS A 263 0.40 0.87 -23.71
C LYS A 263 1.32 -0.32 -23.93
N ASP A 264 2.61 -0.09 -24.11
CA ASP A 264 3.62 -1.13 -24.33
C ASP A 264 3.66 -2.12 -23.16
N VAL A 265 3.59 -1.63 -21.90
CA VAL A 265 3.57 -2.46 -20.69
C VAL A 265 2.32 -3.34 -20.65
N LEU A 266 1.14 -2.80 -21.03
CA LEU A 266 -0.11 -3.58 -21.12
C LEU A 266 -0.09 -4.61 -22.27
N LEU A 267 0.48 -4.26 -23.43
CA LEU A 267 0.59 -5.16 -24.58
C LEU A 267 1.57 -6.29 -24.32
N ASP A 268 2.67 -6.02 -23.63
CA ASP A 268 3.61 -7.03 -23.19
C ASP A 268 2.94 -8.01 -22.22
N LEU A 269 2.22 -7.49 -21.19
CA LEU A 269 1.44 -8.34 -20.28
C LEU A 269 0.40 -9.19 -21.03
N LYS A 270 -0.35 -8.59 -21.97
CA LYS A 270 -1.34 -9.30 -22.79
C LYS A 270 -0.69 -10.46 -23.54
N THR A 271 0.48 -10.23 -24.12
CA THR A 271 1.26 -11.26 -24.85
C THR A 271 1.69 -12.40 -23.91
N GLN A 272 2.23 -12.08 -22.73
CA GLN A 272 2.62 -13.10 -21.74
C GLN A 272 1.44 -13.98 -21.34
N MET A 273 0.28 -13.38 -21.06
CA MET A 273 -0.92 -14.09 -20.60
C MET A 273 -1.58 -14.94 -21.71
N LEU A 274 -1.59 -14.46 -22.97
CA LEU A 274 -2.19 -15.17 -24.10
C LEU A 274 -1.37 -16.40 -24.52
N ASN A 275 -0.06 -16.41 -24.24
CA ASN A 275 0.81 -17.55 -24.53
C ASN A 275 0.54 -18.76 -23.61
N GLU A 276 -0.34 -18.63 -22.64
CA GLU A 276 -0.69 -19.69 -21.71
C GLU A 276 -2.21 -19.88 -21.64
N SER A 277 -2.68 -21.14 -21.70
CA SER A 277 -4.09 -21.44 -21.47
C SER A 277 -4.48 -21.18 -20.02
N CYS A 278 -5.72 -20.73 -19.80
CA CYS A 278 -6.32 -20.67 -18.46
C CYS A 278 -7.03 -22.01 -18.20
N PRO A 279 -6.61 -22.80 -17.22
CA PRO A 279 -7.30 -24.05 -16.88
C PRO A 279 -8.75 -23.79 -16.44
N GLU A 280 -9.62 -24.76 -16.66
CA GLU A 280 -11.00 -24.74 -16.19
C GLU A 280 -11.03 -24.58 -14.65
N GLY A 281 -11.94 -23.75 -14.15
CA GLY A 281 -12.04 -23.40 -12.74
C GLY A 281 -11.08 -22.29 -12.28
N ASN A 282 -10.08 -21.91 -13.08
CA ASN A 282 -9.24 -20.74 -12.79
C ASN A 282 -9.83 -19.47 -13.42
N ALA A 283 -9.53 -18.33 -12.80
CA ALA A 283 -9.90 -17.02 -13.31
C ALA A 283 -8.67 -16.10 -13.38
N ARG A 284 -8.69 -15.17 -14.33
CA ARG A 284 -7.62 -14.20 -14.54
C ARG A 284 -8.12 -12.77 -14.40
N GLY A 285 -7.31 -11.92 -13.79
CA GLY A 285 -7.54 -10.48 -13.73
C GLY A 285 -6.27 -9.71 -14.03
N ILE A 286 -6.42 -8.44 -14.40
CA ILE A 286 -5.32 -7.55 -14.71
C ILE A 286 -5.45 -6.23 -13.96
N GLY A 287 -4.32 -5.57 -13.71
CA GLY A 287 -4.25 -4.23 -13.16
C GLY A 287 -3.03 -3.48 -13.70
N PHE A 288 -3.12 -2.15 -13.76
CA PHE A 288 -2.08 -1.29 -14.30
C PHE A 288 -1.98 0.01 -13.52
N SER A 289 -0.77 0.54 -13.40
CA SER A 289 -0.55 1.95 -13.06
C SER A 289 0.86 2.43 -13.46
N ARG A 290 1.01 3.74 -13.54
CA ARG A 290 2.30 4.42 -13.42
C ARG A 290 2.40 5.01 -12.02
N TYR A 291 3.32 4.54 -11.20
CA TYR A 291 3.40 4.99 -9.81
C TYR A 291 3.69 6.49 -9.71
N LYS A 292 2.89 7.21 -8.91
CA LYS A 292 2.93 8.68 -8.79
C LYS A 292 2.73 9.45 -10.11
N ASN A 293 2.34 8.79 -11.20
CA ASN A 293 2.31 9.33 -12.56
C ASN A 293 3.67 9.90 -13.04
N SER A 294 4.75 9.60 -12.35
CA SER A 294 6.10 10.09 -12.66
C SER A 294 7.21 9.04 -12.50
N ALA A 295 6.95 7.95 -11.78
CA ALA A 295 7.88 6.84 -11.62
C ALA A 295 7.66 5.75 -12.67
N ALA A 296 8.05 4.51 -12.38
CA ALA A 296 7.94 3.39 -13.30
C ALA A 296 6.48 3.00 -13.61
N TYR A 297 6.29 2.32 -14.74
CA TYR A 297 5.03 1.73 -15.19
C TYR A 297 5.01 0.26 -14.82
N CYS A 298 3.86 -0.26 -14.43
CA CYS A 298 3.70 -1.67 -14.14
C CYS A 298 2.30 -2.15 -14.49
N ALA A 299 2.24 -3.30 -15.17
CA ALA A 299 1.02 -4.06 -15.35
C ALA A 299 1.20 -5.45 -14.71
N VAL A 300 0.14 -5.94 -14.07
CA VAL A 300 0.11 -7.23 -13.38
C VAL A 300 -1.08 -8.03 -13.87
N GLY A 301 -0.85 -9.30 -14.16
CA GLY A 301 -1.88 -10.31 -14.37
C GLY A 301 -1.83 -11.34 -13.24
N ILE A 302 -2.97 -11.76 -12.74
CA ILE A 302 -3.08 -12.82 -11.73
C ILE A 302 -4.03 -13.89 -12.23
N GLU A 303 -3.64 -15.17 -12.08
CA GLU A 303 -4.47 -16.35 -12.23
C GLU A 303 -4.67 -16.99 -10.86
N LEU A 304 -5.91 -17.22 -10.48
CA LEU A 304 -6.28 -17.84 -9.22
C LEU A 304 -7.43 -18.82 -9.40
N ASN A 305 -7.63 -19.66 -8.40
CA ASN A 305 -8.82 -20.49 -8.19
C ASN A 305 -9.41 -20.13 -6.84
N ILE A 306 -10.73 -20.20 -6.71
CA ILE A 306 -11.43 -20.08 -5.42
C ILE A 306 -12.11 -21.41 -5.17
N THR A 307 -11.80 -22.05 -4.04
CA THR A 307 -12.38 -23.35 -3.67
C THR A 307 -13.85 -23.22 -3.24
N ASP A 308 -14.54 -24.34 -3.12
CA ASP A 308 -15.92 -24.37 -2.60
C ASP A 308 -16.00 -23.84 -1.14
N GLU A 309 -14.88 -23.93 -0.41
CA GLU A 309 -14.74 -23.37 0.94
C GLU A 309 -14.38 -21.88 0.97
N LEU A 310 -14.36 -21.22 -0.20
CA LEU A 310 -14.03 -19.81 -0.39
C LEU A 310 -12.56 -19.45 -0.07
N GLU A 311 -11.63 -20.40 -0.25
CA GLU A 311 -10.20 -20.17 -0.14
C GLU A 311 -9.63 -19.71 -1.48
N ILE A 312 -8.88 -18.61 -1.47
CA ILE A 312 -8.20 -18.07 -2.66
C ILE A 312 -6.84 -18.76 -2.80
N ILE A 313 -6.65 -19.48 -3.90
CA ILE A 313 -5.40 -20.16 -4.24
C ILE A 313 -4.77 -19.45 -5.45
N LEU A 314 -3.65 -18.79 -5.21
CA LEU A 314 -2.90 -18.12 -6.26
C LEU A 314 -2.17 -19.17 -7.10
N LYS A 315 -2.30 -19.11 -8.42
CA LYS A 315 -1.69 -20.08 -9.36
C LYS A 315 -0.50 -19.46 -10.08
N LYS A 316 -0.73 -18.35 -10.78
CA LYS A 316 0.27 -17.65 -11.57
C LYS A 316 0.14 -16.14 -11.44
N ALA A 317 1.26 -15.47 -11.61
CA ALA A 317 1.30 -14.03 -11.76
C ALA A 317 2.25 -13.66 -12.90
N TRP A 318 1.86 -12.68 -13.69
CA TRP A 318 2.68 -12.08 -14.74
C TRP A 318 2.89 -10.61 -14.40
N ILE A 319 4.13 -10.14 -14.57
CA ILE A 319 4.49 -8.75 -14.35
C ILE A 319 5.15 -8.22 -15.62
N SER A 320 4.69 -7.07 -16.09
CA SER A 320 5.38 -6.26 -17.08
C SER A 320 5.74 -4.92 -16.46
N VAL A 321 7.02 -4.55 -16.49
CA VAL A 321 7.51 -3.31 -15.86
C VAL A 321 8.43 -2.54 -16.80
N ASP A 322 8.22 -1.22 -16.88
CA ASP A 322 9.07 -0.28 -17.57
C ASP A 322 9.65 0.72 -16.56
N ALA A 323 10.94 0.57 -16.26
CA ALA A 323 11.70 1.39 -15.32
C ALA A 323 12.65 2.40 -16.01
N GLY A 324 12.46 2.64 -17.31
CA GLY A 324 13.44 3.38 -18.10
C GLY A 324 14.63 2.52 -18.49
N GLU A 325 15.82 3.08 -18.52
CA GLU A 325 17.05 2.31 -18.72
C GLU A 325 17.32 1.40 -17.53
N ILE A 326 17.70 0.15 -17.80
CA ILE A 326 17.94 -0.85 -16.74
C ILE A 326 19.35 -0.66 -16.19
N ALA A 327 19.44 -0.28 -14.91
CA ALA A 327 20.72 -0.25 -14.19
C ALA A 327 21.07 -1.62 -13.57
N TYR A 328 20.05 -2.32 -13.04
CA TYR A 328 20.21 -3.63 -12.39
C TYR A 328 18.93 -4.44 -12.46
N GLU A 329 18.84 -5.35 -13.40
CA GLU A 329 17.61 -6.11 -13.73
C GLU A 329 17.15 -7.01 -12.58
N ASP A 330 18.06 -7.76 -11.93
CA ASP A 330 17.70 -8.63 -10.80
C ASP A 330 17.13 -7.85 -9.62
N GLY A 331 17.66 -6.64 -9.38
CA GLY A 331 17.09 -5.74 -8.37
C GLY A 331 15.69 -5.28 -8.71
N ILE A 332 15.40 -5.00 -9.99
CA ILE A 332 14.04 -4.66 -10.43
C ILE A 332 13.11 -5.86 -10.21
N LYS A 333 13.49 -7.06 -10.66
CA LYS A 333 12.70 -8.29 -10.47
C LYS A 333 12.44 -8.56 -9.00
N ALA A 334 13.45 -8.52 -8.15
CA ALA A 334 13.30 -8.72 -6.71
C ALA A 334 12.30 -7.73 -6.07
N GLN A 335 12.30 -6.45 -6.50
CA GLN A 335 11.36 -5.45 -5.99
C GLN A 335 9.92 -5.70 -6.45
N VAL A 336 9.71 -6.07 -7.72
CA VAL A 336 8.34 -6.28 -8.24
C VAL A 336 7.78 -7.63 -7.79
N GLU A 337 8.57 -8.68 -7.71
CA GLU A 337 8.14 -10.00 -7.22
C GLU A 337 7.81 -9.95 -5.73
N GLY A 338 8.72 -9.42 -4.89
CA GLY A 338 8.48 -9.24 -3.47
C GLY A 338 7.33 -8.28 -3.18
N GLY A 339 7.17 -7.23 -3.98
CA GLY A 339 6.05 -6.30 -3.84
C GLY A 339 4.71 -6.88 -4.26
N LEU A 340 4.67 -7.78 -5.24
CA LEU A 340 3.48 -8.54 -5.64
C LEU A 340 3.04 -9.47 -4.50
N ILE A 341 3.97 -10.24 -3.92
CA ILE A 341 3.69 -11.15 -2.80
C ILE A 341 3.14 -10.37 -1.61
N GLN A 342 3.77 -9.26 -1.24
CA GLN A 342 3.31 -8.41 -0.15
C GLN A 342 1.92 -7.84 -0.41
N ALA A 343 1.65 -7.33 -1.62
CA ALA A 343 0.35 -6.78 -1.96
C ALA A 343 -0.76 -7.85 -2.04
N ALA A 344 -0.44 -9.05 -2.52
CA ALA A 344 -1.37 -10.18 -2.49
C ALA A 344 -1.71 -10.57 -1.04
N SER A 345 -0.71 -10.58 -0.15
CA SER A 345 -0.90 -10.79 1.28
C SER A 345 -1.87 -9.76 1.89
N TRP A 346 -1.65 -8.47 1.62
CA TRP A 346 -2.54 -7.39 2.05
C TRP A 346 -3.98 -7.55 1.57
N CYS A 347 -4.16 -8.03 0.33
CA CYS A 347 -5.49 -8.23 -0.23
C CYS A 347 -6.23 -9.41 0.39
N ILE A 348 -5.53 -10.50 0.71
CA ILE A 348 -6.16 -11.78 1.06
C ILE A 348 -6.25 -12.00 2.57
N TYR A 349 -5.22 -11.60 3.34
CA TYR A 349 -5.07 -12.03 4.72
C TYR A 349 -5.03 -10.89 5.74
N GLU A 350 -4.44 -9.74 5.40
CA GLU A 350 -3.92 -8.82 6.39
C GLU A 350 -4.92 -7.76 6.84
N GLU A 351 -5.13 -7.69 8.14
CA GLU A 351 -5.95 -6.68 8.80
C GLU A 351 -5.50 -6.48 10.24
N VAL A 352 -5.27 -5.23 10.65
CA VAL A 352 -5.06 -4.91 12.06
C VAL A 352 -6.40 -4.98 12.79
N LYS A 353 -6.54 -5.96 13.65
CA LYS A 353 -7.70 -6.12 14.55
C LYS A 353 -7.42 -5.44 15.88
N PHE A 354 -8.37 -4.66 16.34
CA PHE A 354 -8.29 -3.91 17.60
C PHE A 354 -9.69 -3.68 18.19
N ASP A 355 -9.74 -3.42 19.48
CA ASP A 355 -10.96 -3.00 20.16
C ASP A 355 -10.76 -1.63 20.85
N ASN A 356 -11.57 -1.30 21.83
CA ASN A 356 -11.47 -0.04 22.57
C ASN A 356 -10.29 0.03 23.54
N TYR A 357 -9.60 -1.06 23.79
CA TYR A 357 -8.59 -1.20 24.82
C TYR A 357 -7.22 -1.58 24.29
N GLU A 358 -7.15 -2.44 23.26
CA GLU A 358 -5.90 -3.02 22.79
C GLU A 358 -5.90 -3.39 21.30
N ILE A 359 -4.69 -3.61 20.76
CA ILE A 359 -4.49 -4.28 19.48
C ILE A 359 -4.63 -5.79 19.71
N ILE A 360 -5.51 -6.43 18.97
CA ILE A 360 -5.74 -7.88 19.03
C ILE A 360 -4.72 -8.64 18.17
N SER A 361 -4.27 -8.02 17.07
CA SER A 361 -3.28 -8.59 16.15
C SER A 361 -1.85 -8.46 16.73
N LYS A 362 -1.48 -9.31 17.72
CA LYS A 362 -0.24 -9.21 18.50
C LYS A 362 0.94 -10.03 17.95
N ASP A 363 0.65 -11.00 17.08
CA ASP A 363 1.61 -11.96 16.55
C ASP A 363 1.19 -12.45 15.16
N TRP A 364 1.97 -13.38 14.59
CA TRP A 364 1.66 -13.95 13.28
C TRP A 364 0.45 -14.89 13.25
N ASP A 365 -0.02 -15.38 14.40
CA ASP A 365 -1.23 -16.20 14.50
C ASP A 365 -2.49 -15.34 14.45
N SER A 366 -2.41 -14.11 14.96
CA SER A 366 -3.52 -13.14 14.99
C SER A 366 -3.47 -12.10 13.85
N TYR A 367 -2.31 -11.95 13.21
CA TYR A 367 -2.09 -11.17 12.00
C TYR A 367 -1.48 -12.05 10.91
N ASN A 368 -2.35 -12.74 10.17
CA ASN A 368 -1.94 -13.69 9.15
C ASN A 368 -1.32 -12.99 7.94
N ILE A 369 -0.24 -13.56 7.43
CA ILE A 369 0.39 -13.17 6.17
C ILE A 369 0.40 -14.37 5.21
N ILE A 370 0.66 -14.11 3.93
CA ILE A 370 0.75 -15.17 2.91
C ILE A 370 1.88 -16.15 3.25
N GLY A 371 1.56 -17.44 3.28
CA GLY A 371 2.51 -18.53 3.44
C GLY A 371 3.17 -18.95 2.13
N PHE A 372 4.27 -19.69 2.21
CA PHE A 372 5.00 -20.20 1.03
C PHE A 372 4.16 -21.14 0.15
N ASP A 373 3.16 -21.77 0.73
CA ASP A 373 2.22 -22.69 0.06
C ASP A 373 1.23 -21.98 -0.88
N ASN A 374 0.99 -20.68 -0.66
CA ASN A 374 0.09 -19.88 -1.50
C ASN A 374 0.83 -18.82 -2.36
N ILE A 375 2.16 -18.91 -2.50
CA ILE A 375 2.90 -18.05 -3.43
C ILE A 375 2.69 -18.54 -4.86
N PRO A 376 2.23 -17.68 -5.80
CA PRO A 376 2.05 -18.06 -7.20
C PRO A 376 3.38 -18.28 -7.93
N THR A 377 3.37 -19.01 -9.03
CA THR A 377 4.48 -18.96 -9.99
C THR A 377 4.52 -17.58 -10.64
N ILE A 378 5.61 -16.81 -10.42
CA ILE A 378 5.74 -15.44 -10.91
C ILE A 378 6.62 -15.42 -12.16
N LYS A 379 6.16 -14.71 -13.21
CA LYS A 379 6.93 -14.37 -14.41
C LYS A 379 7.02 -12.86 -14.50
N SER A 380 8.24 -12.32 -14.44
CA SER A 380 8.49 -10.88 -14.53
C SER A 380 9.28 -10.56 -15.79
N ASN A 381 8.76 -9.64 -16.62
CA ASN A 381 9.44 -9.07 -17.77
C ASN A 381 9.76 -7.60 -17.54
N VAL A 382 11.02 -7.24 -17.76
CA VAL A 382 11.51 -5.86 -17.62
C VAL A 382 11.77 -5.30 -19.02
N ILE A 383 11.02 -4.27 -19.40
CA ILE A 383 11.17 -3.60 -20.70
C ILE A 383 12.37 -2.65 -20.62
N ASP A 384 13.43 -2.94 -21.37
CA ASP A 384 14.63 -2.09 -21.45
C ASP A 384 14.38 -0.87 -22.34
N ARG A 385 14.56 0.32 -21.77
CA ARG A 385 14.43 1.62 -22.45
C ARG A 385 15.77 2.35 -22.48
N LYS A 386 16.72 1.84 -23.24
CA LYS A 386 18.04 2.48 -23.38
C LYS A 386 17.93 3.97 -23.70
N GLY A 387 18.68 4.78 -22.94
CA GLY A 387 18.70 6.24 -23.08
C GLY A 387 17.54 6.97 -22.40
N TYR A 388 16.59 6.27 -21.77
CA TYR A 388 15.54 6.90 -20.95
C TYR A 388 15.98 7.04 -19.49
N PRO A 389 15.50 8.07 -18.79
CA PRO A 389 15.81 8.24 -17.36
C PRO A 389 15.42 7.00 -16.53
N TYR A 390 16.27 6.66 -15.56
CA TYR A 390 15.98 5.62 -14.57
C TYR A 390 14.76 5.99 -13.74
N LEU A 391 13.87 5.04 -13.51
CA LEU A 391 12.66 5.22 -12.71
C LEU A 391 12.64 4.23 -11.54
N GLY A 392 12.21 4.71 -10.37
CA GLY A 392 12.12 3.88 -9.18
C GLY A 392 11.01 2.83 -9.26
N VAL A 393 11.32 1.59 -8.87
CA VAL A 393 10.41 0.43 -8.93
C VAL A 393 9.95 -0.10 -7.57
N GLY A 394 10.50 0.44 -6.47
CA GLY A 394 10.27 -0.11 -5.12
C GLY A 394 8.81 -0.19 -4.68
N GLU A 395 7.91 0.56 -5.33
CA GLU A 395 6.49 0.67 -4.92
C GLU A 395 5.51 0.45 -6.09
N VAL A 396 5.99 0.18 -7.30
CA VAL A 396 5.18 0.26 -8.53
C VAL A 396 4.14 -0.85 -8.67
N VAL A 397 4.42 -2.03 -8.14
CA VAL A 397 3.65 -3.26 -8.41
C VAL A 397 2.42 -3.42 -7.52
N ALA A 398 2.41 -2.87 -6.31
CA ALA A 398 1.39 -3.21 -5.31
C ALA A 398 -0.04 -2.80 -5.71
N GLY A 399 -0.23 -1.59 -6.23
CA GLY A 399 -1.54 -1.15 -6.72
C GLY A 399 -2.08 -2.01 -7.87
N PRO A 400 -1.31 -2.22 -8.96
CA PRO A 400 -1.69 -3.14 -10.02
C PRO A 400 -2.00 -4.56 -9.53
N THR A 401 -1.26 -5.08 -8.54
CA THR A 401 -1.53 -6.39 -7.93
C THR A 401 -2.91 -6.43 -7.27
N GLY A 402 -3.24 -5.41 -6.47
CA GLY A 402 -4.57 -5.31 -5.84
C GLY A 402 -5.69 -5.28 -6.88
N GLY A 403 -5.53 -4.50 -7.95
CA GLY A 403 -6.49 -4.44 -9.06
C GLY A 403 -6.63 -5.78 -9.78
N ALA A 404 -5.49 -6.41 -10.15
CA ALA A 404 -5.48 -7.70 -10.83
C ALA A 404 -6.17 -8.80 -10.01
N LEU A 405 -5.87 -8.84 -8.70
CA LEU A 405 -6.43 -9.82 -7.79
C LEU A 405 -7.95 -9.61 -7.60
N SER A 406 -8.40 -8.38 -7.36
CA SER A 406 -9.81 -8.03 -7.26
C SER A 406 -10.58 -8.42 -8.54
N ASN A 407 -9.99 -8.19 -9.72
CA ASN A 407 -10.59 -8.52 -11.01
C ASN A 407 -10.63 -10.03 -11.27
N ALA A 408 -9.61 -10.79 -10.86
CA ALA A 408 -9.61 -12.25 -10.94
C ALA A 408 -10.67 -12.88 -10.02
N ILE A 409 -10.81 -12.37 -8.79
CA ILE A 409 -11.86 -12.80 -7.84
C ILE A 409 -13.25 -12.56 -8.43
N TYR A 410 -13.47 -11.36 -8.99
CA TYR A 410 -14.75 -11.03 -9.63
C TYR A 410 -15.11 -12.02 -10.75
N ARG A 411 -14.15 -12.39 -11.60
CA ARG A 411 -14.38 -13.36 -12.67
C ARG A 411 -14.60 -14.78 -12.18
N SER A 412 -14.04 -15.12 -11.01
CA SER A 412 -14.24 -16.44 -10.39
C SER A 412 -15.61 -16.56 -9.71
N LEU A 413 -16.05 -15.52 -9.00
CA LEU A 413 -17.27 -15.54 -8.18
C LEU A 413 -18.50 -14.98 -8.92
N GLY A 414 -18.32 -14.18 -9.98
CA GLY A 414 -19.38 -13.41 -10.61
C GLY A 414 -19.82 -12.17 -9.81
N GLU A 415 -19.31 -11.99 -8.61
CA GLU A 415 -19.65 -10.90 -7.70
C GLU A 415 -18.43 -10.06 -7.34
N ARG A 416 -18.59 -8.74 -7.28
CA ARG A 416 -17.52 -7.79 -6.93
C ARG A 416 -17.38 -7.65 -5.43
N LEU A 417 -16.30 -8.17 -4.89
CA LEU A 417 -15.95 -7.91 -3.49
C LEU A 417 -15.33 -6.52 -3.33
N LYS A 418 -15.77 -5.78 -2.31
CA LYS A 418 -15.45 -4.36 -2.12
C LYS A 418 -14.68 -4.06 -0.84
N ILE A 419 -14.57 -5.03 0.05
CA ILE A 419 -13.94 -4.88 1.37
C ILE A 419 -12.76 -5.85 1.48
N MET A 420 -11.57 -5.31 1.58
CA MET A 420 -10.35 -6.07 1.89
C MET A 420 -10.11 -6.17 3.39
N PRO A 421 -9.47 -7.25 3.88
CA PRO A 421 -8.95 -8.36 3.13
C PRO A 421 -10.04 -9.35 2.68
N TYR A 422 -9.75 -10.10 1.61
CA TYR A 422 -10.65 -11.12 1.03
C TYR A 422 -10.48 -12.45 1.76
N THR A 423 -10.57 -12.43 3.10
CA THR A 423 -10.61 -13.66 3.90
C THR A 423 -11.90 -14.43 3.63
N LYS A 424 -11.89 -15.72 3.91
CA LYS A 424 -13.07 -16.59 3.77
C LYS A 424 -14.32 -16.00 4.46
N GLU A 425 -14.14 -15.46 5.66
CA GLU A 425 -15.22 -14.83 6.44
C GLU A 425 -15.74 -13.56 5.74
N ASN A 426 -14.83 -12.72 5.27
CA ASN A 426 -15.20 -11.48 4.57
C ASN A 426 -15.83 -11.74 3.21
N ILE A 427 -15.36 -12.75 2.45
CA ILE A 427 -16.00 -13.19 1.19
C ILE A 427 -17.42 -13.64 1.48
N LYS A 428 -17.61 -14.57 2.42
CA LYS A 428 -18.92 -15.08 2.79
C LYS A 428 -19.88 -13.97 3.23
N LYS A 429 -19.40 -13.03 4.03
CA LYS A 429 -20.18 -11.89 4.50
C LYS A 429 -20.61 -10.98 3.34
N GLN A 430 -19.76 -10.74 2.36
CA GLN A 430 -20.07 -9.89 1.20
C GLN A 430 -21.00 -10.57 0.20
N LEU A 431 -20.90 -11.88 0.00
CA LEU A 431 -21.79 -12.65 -0.87
C LEU A 431 -23.22 -12.82 -0.31
N LEU A 432 -23.42 -12.69 1.00
CA LEU A 432 -24.71 -12.81 1.67
C LEU A 432 -25.44 -11.47 1.83
N GLN A 433 -24.83 -10.35 1.43
CA GLN A 433 -25.42 -9.00 1.48
C GLN A 433 -26.08 -8.59 0.17
#